data_4778b02ff8065647f91e39fa088e5281
#
_entry.id   4778b02ff8065647f91e39fa088e5281
#
_cell.length_a   1.000
_cell.length_b   1.000
_cell.length_c   1.000
_cell.angle_alpha   90.00
_cell.angle_beta   90.00
_cell.angle_gamma   90.00
#
_symmetry.space_group_name_H-M   'P 1'
#
loop_
_entity.id
_entity.type
_entity.pdbx_description
1 polymer ?
#
loop_
_entity_poly.entity_id
_entity_poly.type
_entity_poly.pdbx_seq_one_letter_code
_entity_poly.pdbx_strand_id
1 'polypeptide(L)'
;QVSKDTIEKIEEYGANRYYVHLNVPQKNVDGVGLKTVKKKIWIDGESLMNLKLFCDIAMSQAKVWIPRMTPKEFEEIMMAKFYSREQSKEYVKEAEEDSRFKMFFLDYLDTKGVYMDKEQLAVYKLPYYNQEKRTIEFDLNNFEKELMKNRINLKRQDLVHKVQTILKGERDRGKYKNKSCVAWVIKGEEVEDNKLIWEGESVYIGDSTGNDE
;
A
#
# COMPACT_ATOMS: atom_id res chain seq x y z
N GLN A 1 -23.07 -26.55 -4.86
CA GLN A 1 -22.53 -26.55 -3.47
C GLN A 1 -21.41 -25.54 -3.47
N VAL A 2 -21.65 -24.36 -2.91
CA VAL A 2 -20.56 -23.44 -2.63
C VAL A 2 -19.90 -23.95 -1.39
N SER A 3 -18.69 -24.36 -1.58
CA SER A 3 -17.86 -24.91 -0.54
C SER A 3 -17.39 -23.80 0.40
N LYS A 4 -16.98 -24.18 1.60
CA LYS A 4 -16.24 -23.37 2.56
C LYS A 4 -15.00 -22.66 1.94
N ASP A 5 -14.68 -22.99 0.68
CA ASP A 5 -13.51 -22.50 -0.08
C ASP A 5 -13.80 -21.25 -0.91
N THR A 6 -15.06 -20.76 -0.94
CA THR A 6 -15.39 -19.54 -1.69
C THR A 6 -14.69 -18.31 -1.07
N ILE A 7 -14.59 -18.25 0.25
CA ILE A 7 -13.82 -17.23 0.94
C ILE A 7 -12.43 -17.81 1.20
N GLU A 8 -11.44 -17.37 0.41
CA GLU A 8 -10.07 -17.86 0.52
C GLU A 8 -9.39 -17.30 1.76
N LYS A 9 -9.35 -15.98 1.88
CA LYS A 9 -8.74 -15.27 3.01
C LYS A 9 -9.35 -13.88 3.22
N ILE A 10 -9.13 -13.35 4.41
CA ILE A 10 -9.51 -12.00 4.81
C ILE A 10 -8.24 -11.27 5.24
N GLU A 11 -8.00 -10.10 4.68
CA GLU A 11 -6.87 -9.22 5.01
C GLU A 11 -7.41 -7.90 5.56
N GLU A 12 -6.89 -7.45 6.69
CA GLU A 12 -7.21 -6.14 7.23
C GLU A 12 -6.38 -5.06 6.52
N TYR A 13 -7.05 -4.03 6.06
CA TYR A 13 -6.42 -2.88 5.42
C TYR A 13 -6.85 -1.60 6.14
N GLY A 14 -6.06 -1.18 7.10
CA GLY A 14 -6.35 0.00 7.91
C GLY A 14 -7.44 -0.21 8.96
N ALA A 15 -7.81 0.84 9.66
CA ALA A 15 -8.81 0.78 10.71
C ALA A 15 -10.18 0.40 10.14
N ASN A 16 -10.68 -0.76 10.57
CA ASN A 16 -12.01 -1.27 10.24
C ASN A 16 -12.30 -1.48 8.73
N ARG A 17 -11.26 -1.75 7.93
CA ARG A 17 -11.38 -2.07 6.50
C ARG A 17 -10.71 -3.38 6.18
N TYR A 18 -11.34 -4.18 5.33
CA TYR A 18 -10.89 -5.53 5.02
C TYR A 18 -10.95 -5.81 3.53
N TYR A 19 -9.95 -6.55 3.04
CA TYR A 19 -10.02 -7.19 1.75
C TYR A 19 -10.43 -8.65 1.93
N VAL A 20 -11.42 -9.08 1.16
CA VAL A 20 -11.83 -10.48 1.12
C VAL A 20 -11.52 -11.06 -0.25
N HIS A 21 -10.72 -12.11 -0.25
CA HIS A 21 -10.36 -12.85 -1.45
C HIS A 21 -11.37 -13.97 -1.67
N LEU A 22 -11.96 -13.99 -2.86
CA LEU A 22 -13.02 -14.92 -3.23
C LEU A 22 -12.53 -15.85 -4.34
N ASN A 23 -12.73 -17.14 -4.17
CA ASN A 23 -12.55 -18.16 -5.19
C ASN A 23 -13.88 -18.38 -5.92
N VAL A 24 -13.95 -18.00 -7.19
CA VAL A 24 -15.18 -18.01 -7.98
C VAL A 24 -15.05 -19.01 -9.11
N PRO A 25 -15.93 -20.05 -9.16
CA PRO A 25 -15.98 -20.93 -10.30
C PRO A 25 -16.52 -20.18 -11.52
N GLN A 26 -15.79 -20.21 -12.62
CA GLN A 26 -16.15 -19.61 -13.89
C GLN A 26 -16.05 -20.67 -15.00
N LYS A 27 -17.03 -20.70 -15.91
CA LYS A 27 -16.96 -21.57 -17.09
C LYS A 27 -15.77 -21.17 -17.96
N ASN A 28 -15.08 -22.16 -18.50
CA ASN A 28 -14.05 -21.93 -19.51
C ASN A 28 -14.66 -21.30 -20.78
N VAL A 29 -13.80 -20.58 -21.51
CA VAL A 29 -14.22 -19.89 -22.77
C VAL A 29 -14.78 -20.85 -23.81
N ASP A 30 -14.28 -22.07 -23.82
CA ASP A 30 -14.71 -23.20 -24.68
C ASP A 30 -15.99 -23.91 -24.17
N GLY A 31 -16.54 -23.48 -23.05
CA GLY A 31 -17.74 -24.03 -22.44
C GLY A 31 -17.56 -25.40 -21.78
N VAL A 32 -16.35 -25.95 -21.80
CA VAL A 32 -16.02 -27.25 -21.22
C VAL A 32 -15.24 -27.06 -19.93
N GLY A 33 -15.86 -27.44 -18.80
CA GLY A 33 -15.22 -27.36 -17.46
C GLY A 33 -15.37 -26.01 -16.76
N LEU A 34 -14.91 -25.99 -15.50
CA LEU A 34 -14.90 -24.82 -14.64
C LEU A 34 -13.46 -24.52 -14.22
N LYS A 35 -13.07 -23.27 -14.30
CA LYS A 35 -11.83 -22.76 -13.69
C LYS A 35 -12.17 -21.91 -12.47
N THR A 36 -11.30 -21.92 -11.46
CA THR A 36 -11.42 -21.02 -10.33
C THR A 36 -10.73 -19.69 -10.66
N VAL A 37 -11.47 -18.61 -10.55
CA VAL A 37 -10.95 -17.25 -10.73
C VAL A 37 -10.92 -16.57 -9.36
N LYS A 38 -9.78 -16.00 -9.00
CA LYS A 38 -9.63 -15.22 -7.78
C LYS A 38 -10.17 -13.81 -8.02
N LYS A 39 -11.04 -13.37 -7.12
CA LYS A 39 -11.56 -12.00 -7.09
C LYS A 39 -11.33 -11.41 -5.72
N LYS A 40 -11.22 -10.09 -5.65
CA LYS A 40 -10.98 -9.34 -4.43
C LYS A 40 -12.08 -8.30 -4.25
N ILE A 41 -12.66 -8.23 -3.06
CA ILE A 41 -13.60 -7.20 -2.66
C ILE A 41 -13.07 -6.48 -1.43
N TRP A 42 -13.43 -5.23 -1.26
CA TRP A 42 -13.15 -4.51 -0.02
C TRP A 42 -14.46 -4.23 0.73
N ILE A 43 -14.41 -4.31 2.06
CA ILE A 43 -15.57 -4.26 2.93
C ILE A 43 -15.19 -3.65 4.27
N ASP A 44 -16.11 -2.91 4.89
CA ASP A 44 -15.94 -2.42 6.26
C ASP A 44 -16.29 -3.52 7.29
N GLY A 45 -15.84 -3.31 8.54
CA GLY A 45 -16.01 -4.33 9.58
C GLY A 45 -17.45 -4.61 9.98
N GLU A 46 -18.34 -3.63 9.86
CA GLU A 46 -19.77 -3.85 10.17
C GLU A 46 -20.42 -4.71 9.10
N SER A 47 -20.11 -4.43 7.84
CA SER A 47 -20.63 -5.19 6.71
C SER A 47 -20.01 -6.58 6.58
N LEU A 48 -18.77 -6.76 7.09
CA LEU A 48 -18.02 -8.00 6.96
C LEU A 48 -18.69 -9.19 7.64
N MET A 49 -19.29 -8.97 8.81
CA MET A 49 -19.99 -10.03 9.59
C MET A 49 -21.49 -10.10 9.28
N ASN A 50 -22.00 -9.22 8.44
CA ASN A 50 -23.39 -9.21 8.04
C ASN A 50 -23.57 -9.92 6.69
N LEU A 51 -24.14 -11.13 6.70
CA LEU A 51 -24.31 -11.96 5.50
C LEU A 51 -24.98 -11.21 4.34
N LYS A 52 -26.04 -10.44 4.61
CA LYS A 52 -26.77 -9.72 3.57
C LYS A 52 -25.90 -8.65 2.93
N LEU A 53 -25.28 -7.79 3.74
CA LEU A 53 -24.40 -6.73 3.26
C LEU A 53 -23.17 -7.30 2.53
N PHE A 54 -22.61 -8.36 3.05
CA PHE A 54 -21.52 -9.09 2.41
C PHE A 54 -21.90 -9.57 1.01
N CYS A 55 -23.07 -10.21 0.86
CA CYS A 55 -23.56 -10.68 -0.43
C CYS A 55 -23.80 -9.53 -1.41
N ASP A 56 -24.39 -8.42 -0.95
CA ASP A 56 -24.65 -7.24 -1.76
C ASP A 56 -23.35 -6.60 -2.26
N ILE A 57 -22.32 -6.50 -1.40
CA ILE A 57 -21.00 -5.99 -1.74
C ILE A 57 -20.28 -6.94 -2.72
N ALA A 58 -20.30 -8.25 -2.46
CA ALA A 58 -19.71 -9.24 -3.36
C ALA A 58 -20.32 -9.19 -4.76
N MET A 59 -21.65 -9.02 -4.84
CA MET A 59 -22.35 -8.87 -6.10
C MET A 59 -21.99 -7.54 -6.78
N SER A 60 -21.95 -6.43 -6.07
CA SER A 60 -21.69 -5.11 -6.66
C SER A 60 -20.26 -4.97 -7.17
N GLN A 61 -19.27 -5.37 -6.38
CA GLN A 61 -17.85 -5.18 -6.70
C GLN A 61 -17.27 -6.29 -7.59
N ALA A 62 -17.59 -7.55 -7.30
CA ALA A 62 -16.97 -8.69 -7.96
C ALA A 62 -17.90 -9.41 -8.95
N LYS A 63 -19.19 -9.05 -8.99
CA LYS A 63 -20.23 -9.79 -9.76
C LYS A 63 -20.28 -11.26 -9.35
N VAL A 64 -20.16 -11.51 -8.05
CA VAL A 64 -20.16 -12.85 -7.48
C VAL A 64 -21.45 -13.08 -6.72
N TRP A 65 -22.14 -14.13 -7.09
CA TRP A 65 -23.27 -14.62 -6.33
C TRP A 65 -22.79 -15.54 -5.21
N ILE A 66 -22.99 -15.13 -3.97
CA ILE A 66 -22.74 -15.98 -2.80
C ILE A 66 -24.01 -16.83 -2.61
N PRO A 67 -23.93 -18.16 -2.64
CA PRO A 67 -25.11 -19.00 -2.52
C PRO A 67 -25.72 -18.90 -1.13
N ARG A 68 -26.95 -19.36 -1.05
CA ARG A 68 -27.70 -19.36 0.20
C ARG A 68 -26.98 -20.19 1.26
N MET A 69 -26.62 -19.54 2.33
CA MET A 69 -26.15 -20.13 3.57
C MET A 69 -26.92 -19.50 4.73
N THR A 70 -26.96 -20.18 5.85
CA THR A 70 -27.54 -19.60 7.06
C THR A 70 -26.58 -18.57 7.66
N PRO A 71 -27.08 -17.57 8.40
CA PRO A 71 -26.22 -16.62 9.12
C PRO A 71 -25.19 -17.31 10.02
N LYS A 72 -25.56 -18.43 10.63
CA LYS A 72 -24.68 -19.22 11.48
C LYS A 72 -23.54 -19.89 10.70
N GLU A 73 -23.83 -20.49 9.55
CA GLU A 73 -22.80 -21.06 8.67
C GLU A 73 -21.84 -19.98 8.16
N PHE A 74 -22.37 -18.81 7.83
CA PHE A 74 -21.56 -17.67 7.41
C PHE A 74 -20.63 -17.21 8.53
N GLU A 75 -21.14 -17.04 9.73
CA GLU A 75 -20.37 -16.67 10.91
C GLU A 75 -19.27 -17.69 11.20
N GLU A 76 -19.56 -18.98 11.17
CA GLU A 76 -18.57 -20.06 11.35
C GLU A 76 -17.45 -19.99 10.31
N ILE A 77 -17.78 -19.74 9.03
CA ILE A 77 -16.80 -19.60 7.96
C ILE A 77 -15.93 -18.35 8.21
N MET A 78 -16.56 -17.22 8.52
CA MET A 78 -15.85 -15.98 8.76
C MET A 78 -14.92 -16.08 9.97
N MET A 79 -15.40 -16.63 11.07
CA MET A 79 -14.60 -16.85 12.28
C MET A 79 -13.43 -17.80 12.00
N ALA A 80 -13.63 -18.90 11.29
CA ALA A 80 -12.55 -19.81 10.92
C ALA A 80 -11.46 -19.11 10.09
N LYS A 81 -11.83 -18.21 9.18
CA LYS A 81 -10.87 -17.44 8.39
C LYS A 81 -10.15 -16.35 9.21
N PHE A 82 -10.82 -15.78 10.21
CA PHE A 82 -10.18 -14.89 11.17
C PHE A 82 -9.23 -15.64 12.12
N TYR A 83 -9.63 -16.78 12.66
CA TYR A 83 -8.78 -17.57 13.58
C TYR A 83 -7.57 -18.21 12.91
N SER A 84 -7.68 -18.64 11.65
CA SER A 84 -6.51 -19.13 10.90
C SER A 84 -5.45 -18.04 10.71
N ARG A 85 -5.86 -16.78 10.84
CA ARG A 85 -5.03 -15.60 10.80
C ARG A 85 -4.27 -15.35 12.12
N GLU A 86 -4.86 -15.73 13.28
CA GLU A 86 -4.22 -15.43 14.58
C GLU A 86 -2.96 -16.24 14.84
N GLN A 87 -2.90 -17.46 14.32
CA GLN A 87 -1.69 -18.31 14.46
C GLN A 87 -0.53 -17.89 13.54
N SER A 88 -0.80 -17.11 12.48
CA SER A 88 0.22 -16.52 11.61
C SER A 88 0.54 -15.05 11.95
N LYS A 89 -0.12 -14.48 12.96
CA LYS A 89 -0.13 -13.03 13.24
C LYS A 89 1.20 -12.42 13.68
N GLU A 90 2.12 -13.15 14.30
CA GLU A 90 3.37 -12.53 14.73
C GLU A 90 4.30 -12.23 13.55
N TYR A 91 4.43 -13.15 12.60
CA TYR A 91 5.24 -12.95 11.39
C TYR A 91 4.59 -12.04 10.34
N VAL A 92 3.26 -12.14 10.20
CA VAL A 92 2.49 -11.36 9.22
C VAL A 92 2.36 -9.91 9.66
N LYS A 93 2.29 -9.63 10.95
CA LYS A 93 2.09 -8.28 11.48
C LYS A 93 3.26 -7.35 11.21
N GLU A 94 4.49 -7.81 11.39
CA GLU A 94 5.69 -7.02 11.07
C GLU A 94 5.80 -6.78 9.57
N ALA A 95 5.62 -7.81 8.74
CA ALA A 95 5.66 -7.69 7.30
C ALA A 95 4.53 -6.81 6.73
N GLU A 96 3.33 -6.83 7.35
CA GLU A 96 2.22 -5.94 6.97
C GLU A 96 2.47 -4.48 7.40
N GLU A 97 3.05 -4.25 8.57
CA GLU A 97 3.42 -2.90 9.00
C GLU A 97 4.52 -2.30 8.12
N ASP A 98 5.49 -3.11 7.72
CA ASP A 98 6.55 -2.72 6.81
C ASP A 98 6.00 -2.39 5.42
N SER A 99 5.12 -3.23 4.89
CA SER A 99 4.46 -3.01 3.61
C SER A 99 3.58 -1.75 3.63
N ARG A 100 2.86 -1.50 4.72
CA ARG A 100 2.08 -0.27 4.90
C ARG A 100 2.97 0.96 4.95
N PHE A 101 4.09 0.89 5.64
CA PHE A 101 5.02 2.01 5.71
C PHE A 101 5.63 2.33 4.34
N LYS A 102 5.97 1.31 3.55
CA LYS A 102 6.39 1.47 2.15
C LYS A 102 5.30 2.12 1.29
N MET A 103 4.05 1.68 1.41
CA MET A 103 2.93 2.29 0.70
C MET A 103 2.75 3.77 1.06
N PHE A 104 2.84 4.14 2.34
CA PHE A 104 2.78 5.54 2.75
C PHE A 104 3.93 6.38 2.20
N PHE A 105 5.09 5.77 2.05
CA PHE A 105 6.21 6.46 1.41
C PHE A 105 5.98 6.65 -0.09
N LEU A 106 5.43 5.65 -0.79
CA LEU A 106 5.02 5.77 -2.19
C LEU A 106 3.95 6.86 -2.37
N ASP A 107 2.90 6.85 -1.54
CA ASP A 107 1.87 7.88 -1.54
C ASP A 107 2.45 9.28 -1.29
N TYR A 108 3.46 9.39 -0.44
CA TYR A 108 4.19 10.65 -0.22
C TYR A 108 4.94 11.09 -1.47
N LEU A 109 5.65 10.19 -2.13
CA LEU A 109 6.37 10.49 -3.37
C LEU A 109 5.41 10.91 -4.49
N ASP A 110 4.28 10.21 -4.63
CA ASP A 110 3.26 10.51 -5.63
C ASP A 110 2.57 11.86 -5.35
N THR A 111 2.19 12.11 -4.10
CA THR A 111 1.53 13.36 -3.68
C THR A 111 2.42 14.58 -3.82
N LYS A 112 3.73 14.46 -3.55
CA LYS A 112 4.68 15.57 -3.61
C LYS A 112 5.35 15.73 -4.96
N GLY A 113 5.34 14.70 -5.75
CA GLY A 113 6.17 14.55 -6.94
C GLY A 113 7.63 14.30 -6.60
N VAL A 114 8.33 13.64 -7.50
CA VAL A 114 9.79 13.45 -7.45
C VAL A 114 10.40 14.30 -8.55
N TYR A 115 11.43 15.07 -8.23
CA TYR A 115 12.03 16.03 -9.15
C TYR A 115 13.49 15.68 -9.45
N MET A 116 13.99 16.05 -10.62
CA MET A 116 15.39 15.88 -11.00
C MET A 116 16.27 17.08 -10.63
N ASP A 117 15.67 18.19 -10.18
CA ASP A 117 16.41 19.37 -9.75
C ASP A 117 16.60 19.34 -8.22
N LYS A 118 17.86 19.37 -7.79
CA LYS A 118 18.24 19.40 -6.38
C LYS A 118 17.76 20.66 -5.63
N GLU A 119 17.41 21.70 -6.33
CA GLU A 119 16.84 22.92 -5.75
C GLU A 119 15.48 22.62 -5.09
N GLN A 120 14.70 21.71 -5.67
CA GLN A 120 13.43 21.28 -5.11
C GLN A 120 13.59 20.69 -3.70
N LEU A 121 14.61 19.89 -3.48
CA LEU A 121 14.93 19.37 -2.14
C LEU A 121 15.49 20.45 -1.22
N ALA A 122 16.43 21.25 -1.71
CA ALA A 122 17.15 22.22 -0.86
C ALA A 122 16.27 23.37 -0.39
N VAL A 123 15.39 23.88 -1.25
CA VAL A 123 14.54 25.06 -1.01
C VAL A 123 13.15 24.64 -0.58
N TYR A 124 12.49 23.81 -1.36
CA TYR A 124 11.08 23.45 -1.19
C TYR A 124 10.84 22.19 -0.36
N LYS A 125 11.93 21.45 -0.01
CA LYS A 125 11.88 20.23 0.78
C LYS A 125 11.10 19.08 0.09
N LEU A 126 11.04 19.12 -1.24
CA LEU A 126 10.38 18.11 -2.06
C LEU A 126 11.35 16.95 -2.39
N PRO A 127 10.84 15.75 -2.68
CA PRO A 127 11.66 14.62 -3.06
C PRO A 127 12.49 14.90 -4.33
N TYR A 128 13.74 14.49 -4.31
CA TYR A 128 14.68 14.66 -5.42
C TYR A 128 15.26 13.31 -5.83
N TYR A 129 15.29 13.03 -7.13
CA TYR A 129 15.96 11.86 -7.67
C TYR A 129 17.34 12.23 -8.22
N ASN A 130 18.37 11.64 -7.62
CA ASN A 130 19.74 11.78 -8.04
C ASN A 130 20.08 10.70 -9.07
N GLN A 131 20.13 11.08 -10.36
CA GLN A 131 20.42 10.17 -11.47
C GLN A 131 21.80 9.54 -11.38
N GLU A 132 22.82 10.31 -10.97
CA GLU A 132 24.19 9.81 -10.88
C GLU A 132 24.35 8.71 -9.85
N LYS A 133 23.67 8.89 -8.68
CA LYS A 133 23.73 7.95 -7.57
C LYS A 133 22.59 6.92 -7.59
N ARG A 134 21.60 7.10 -8.47
CA ARG A 134 20.36 6.33 -8.50
C ARG A 134 19.68 6.26 -7.11
N THR A 135 19.51 7.45 -6.51
CA THR A 135 18.93 7.54 -5.15
C THR A 135 17.80 8.54 -5.11
N ILE A 136 16.83 8.27 -4.24
CA ILE A 136 15.80 9.24 -3.87
C ILE A 136 16.26 9.93 -2.59
N GLU A 137 16.32 11.25 -2.63
CA GLU A 137 16.67 12.10 -1.51
C GLU A 137 15.42 12.88 -1.06
N PHE A 138 15.10 12.86 0.23
CA PHE A 138 13.89 13.52 0.76
C PHE A 138 14.11 14.14 2.15
N ASP A 139 13.25 15.11 2.47
CA ASP A 139 13.24 15.75 3.79
C ASP A 139 12.32 14.98 4.75
N LEU A 140 12.89 14.49 5.85
CA LEU A 140 12.14 13.68 6.82
C LEU A 140 11.02 14.47 7.51
N ASN A 141 11.19 15.79 7.72
CA ASN A 141 10.14 16.57 8.35
C ASN A 141 8.94 16.76 7.40
N ASN A 142 9.20 16.83 6.10
CA ASN A 142 8.13 16.91 5.12
C ASN A 142 7.37 15.58 5.03
N PHE A 143 8.08 14.46 5.05
CA PHE A 143 7.47 13.14 5.12
C PHE A 143 6.65 12.93 6.41
N GLU A 144 7.19 13.32 7.57
CA GLU A 144 6.48 13.28 8.85
C GLU A 144 5.17 14.08 8.83
N LYS A 145 5.19 15.28 8.25
CA LYS A 145 3.98 16.09 8.09
C LYS A 145 2.92 15.40 7.21
N GLU A 146 3.34 14.68 6.19
CA GLU A 146 2.41 13.95 5.34
C GLU A 146 1.80 12.74 6.05
N LEU A 147 2.61 12.01 6.83
CA LEU A 147 2.10 10.95 7.71
C LEU A 147 1.05 11.49 8.70
N MET A 148 1.32 12.64 9.32
CA MET A 148 0.37 13.29 10.25
C MET A 148 -0.95 13.68 9.58
N LYS A 149 -0.93 14.16 8.34
CA LYS A 149 -2.16 14.44 7.58
C LYS A 149 -2.99 13.18 7.36
N ASN A 150 -2.34 12.05 7.17
CA ASN A 150 -2.97 10.74 7.05
C ASN A 150 -3.31 10.10 8.42
N ARG A 151 -3.27 10.89 9.52
CA ARG A 151 -3.55 10.46 10.90
C ARG A 151 -2.59 9.40 11.43
N ILE A 152 -1.38 9.34 10.88
CA ILE A 152 -0.32 8.44 11.34
C ILE A 152 0.63 9.24 12.21
N ASN A 153 0.50 9.06 13.52
CA ASN A 153 1.33 9.74 14.51
C ASN A 153 2.44 8.80 14.99
N LEU A 154 3.63 8.91 14.43
CA LEU A 154 4.82 8.21 14.89
C LEU A 154 5.67 9.15 15.74
N LYS A 155 6.26 8.61 16.80
CA LYS A 155 7.33 9.32 17.49
C LYS A 155 8.52 9.48 16.56
N ARG A 156 9.24 10.58 16.67
CA ARG A 156 10.39 10.88 15.78
C ARG A 156 11.42 9.74 15.72
N GLN A 157 11.68 9.10 16.86
CA GLN A 157 12.62 7.99 16.94
C GLN A 157 12.13 6.77 16.15
N ASP A 158 10.85 6.44 16.27
CA ASP A 158 10.22 5.33 15.57
C ASP A 158 10.20 5.59 14.05
N LEU A 159 9.92 6.84 13.63
CA LEU A 159 9.99 7.24 12.23
C LEU A 159 11.40 7.06 11.66
N VAL A 160 12.42 7.54 12.37
CA VAL A 160 13.83 7.35 11.97
C VAL A 160 14.18 5.87 11.86
N HIS A 161 13.78 5.09 12.87
CA HIS A 161 14.01 3.64 12.86
C HIS A 161 13.35 2.95 11.66
N LYS A 162 12.07 3.26 11.38
CA LYS A 162 11.36 2.70 10.22
C LYS A 162 11.99 3.11 8.88
N VAL A 163 12.44 4.35 8.74
CA VAL A 163 13.15 4.78 7.53
C VAL A 163 14.46 4.00 7.35
N GLN A 164 15.21 3.77 8.42
CA GLN A 164 16.46 3.01 8.36
C GLN A 164 16.25 1.51 8.09
N THR A 165 15.27 0.90 8.74
CA THR A 165 15.08 -0.55 8.68
C THR A 165 14.24 -0.99 7.49
N ILE A 166 13.15 -0.27 7.19
CA ILE A 166 12.18 -0.64 6.17
C ILE A 166 12.56 -0.06 4.81
N LEU A 167 12.84 1.26 4.74
CA LEU A 167 13.23 1.92 3.49
C LEU A 167 14.73 1.80 3.20
N LYS A 168 15.51 1.25 4.12
CA LYS A 168 16.99 1.20 4.04
C LYS A 168 17.61 2.58 3.84
N GLY A 169 16.97 3.59 4.43
CA GLY A 169 17.37 4.99 4.29
C GLY A 169 18.57 5.35 5.16
N GLU A 170 19.45 6.15 4.61
CA GLU A 170 20.60 6.72 5.29
C GLU A 170 20.50 8.23 5.37
N ARG A 171 21.01 8.81 6.44
CA ARG A 171 21.04 10.26 6.60
C ARG A 171 22.25 10.85 5.91
N ASP A 172 22.03 11.71 4.94
CA ASP A 172 23.09 12.48 4.27
C ASP A 172 23.09 13.96 4.68
N ARG A 173 24.28 14.55 4.76
CA ARG A 173 24.50 15.97 5.05
C ARG A 173 25.31 16.56 3.91
N GLY A 174 24.63 17.28 3.04
CA GLY A 174 25.23 17.94 1.91
C GLY A 174 25.16 19.45 1.99
N LYS A 175 25.75 20.11 1.01
CA LYS A 175 25.58 21.54 0.75
C LYS A 175 25.00 21.74 -0.64
N TYR A 176 24.07 22.69 -0.74
CA TYR A 176 23.56 23.17 -2.03
C TYR A 176 23.64 24.69 -2.04
N LYS A 177 24.33 25.27 -3.03
CA LYS A 177 24.56 26.73 -3.14
C LYS A 177 24.95 27.34 -1.78
N ASN A 178 25.94 26.72 -1.08
CA ASN A 178 26.44 27.13 0.26
C ASN A 178 25.45 26.99 1.43
N LYS A 179 24.24 26.48 1.24
CA LYS A 179 23.30 26.16 2.31
C LYS A 179 23.42 24.70 2.73
N SER A 180 23.41 24.43 4.03
CA SER A 180 23.39 23.07 4.55
C SER A 180 22.04 22.44 4.20
N CYS A 181 22.09 21.25 3.58
CA CYS A 181 20.93 20.45 3.27
C CYS A 181 21.07 19.09 3.98
N VAL A 182 20.09 18.72 4.77
CA VAL A 182 20.01 17.41 5.41
C VAL A 182 18.90 16.64 4.72
N ALA A 183 19.25 15.52 4.13
CA ALA A 183 18.32 14.64 3.45
C ALA A 183 18.39 13.22 3.99
N TRP A 184 17.37 12.46 3.76
CA TRP A 184 17.38 11.02 3.85
C TRP A 184 17.48 10.45 2.43
N VAL A 185 18.35 9.48 2.26
CA VAL A 185 18.72 8.91 0.98
C VAL A 185 18.35 7.45 0.98
N ILE A 186 17.55 7.04 0.02
CA ILE A 186 17.23 5.63 -0.23
C ILE A 186 17.67 5.26 -1.64
N LYS A 187 17.91 3.97 -1.88
CA LYS A 187 18.20 3.51 -3.24
C LYS A 187 16.92 3.66 -4.07
N GLY A 188 17.05 4.32 -5.22
CA GLY A 188 16.06 4.28 -6.30
C GLY A 188 16.45 3.17 -7.27
N GLU A 189 15.46 2.62 -7.95
CA GLU A 189 15.69 1.72 -9.07
C GLU A 189 15.75 2.49 -10.39
N GLU A 190 15.52 1.87 -11.51
CA GLU A 190 15.68 2.51 -12.81
C GLU A 190 14.57 3.53 -13.09
N VAL A 191 14.92 4.57 -13.87
CA VAL A 191 13.94 5.52 -14.41
C VAL A 191 13.65 5.12 -15.84
N GLU A 192 12.43 4.72 -16.13
CA GLU A 192 11.91 4.47 -17.47
C GLU A 192 10.75 5.43 -17.75
N ASP A 193 10.77 6.05 -18.93
CA ASP A 193 9.70 6.96 -19.41
C ASP A 193 9.25 8.02 -18.39
N ASN A 194 10.19 8.71 -17.74
CA ASN A 194 9.92 9.66 -16.65
C ASN A 194 9.20 9.07 -15.43
N LYS A 195 9.31 7.78 -15.24
CA LYS A 195 8.83 7.10 -14.04
C LYS A 195 9.99 6.49 -13.28
N LEU A 196 10.02 6.76 -11.99
CA LEU A 196 10.93 6.10 -11.07
C LEU A 196 10.31 4.78 -10.63
N ILE A 197 11.00 3.68 -10.84
CA ILE A 197 10.61 2.39 -10.29
C ILE A 197 11.26 2.24 -8.91
N TRP A 198 10.44 1.99 -7.90
CA TRP A 198 10.87 1.72 -6.55
C TRP A 198 10.06 0.58 -5.96
N GLU A 199 10.74 -0.48 -5.51
CA GLU A 199 10.11 -1.71 -4.98
C GLU A 199 9.04 -2.32 -5.93
N GLY A 200 9.23 -2.16 -7.25
CA GLY A 200 8.30 -2.66 -8.28
C GLY A 200 7.09 -1.77 -8.57
N GLU A 201 6.95 -0.65 -7.86
CA GLU A 201 5.92 0.36 -8.10
C GLU A 201 6.51 1.56 -8.86
N SER A 202 5.70 2.19 -9.72
CA SER A 202 6.14 3.33 -10.51
C SER A 202 5.64 4.64 -9.93
N VAL A 203 6.56 5.61 -9.73
CA VAL A 203 6.26 6.97 -9.29
C VAL A 203 6.61 7.94 -10.41
N TYR A 204 5.71 8.88 -10.71
CA TYR A 204 5.95 9.87 -11.75
C TYR A 204 7.01 10.89 -11.33
N ILE A 205 7.96 11.17 -12.24
CA ILE A 205 8.95 12.22 -12.05
C ILE A 205 8.42 13.48 -12.70
N GLY A 206 8.19 14.51 -11.89
CA GLY A 206 7.77 15.82 -12.36
C GLY A 206 8.89 16.56 -13.09
N ASP A 207 8.59 17.14 -14.25
CA ASP A 207 9.47 18.08 -14.90
C ASP A 207 9.59 19.35 -14.05
N SER A 208 10.83 19.82 -13.87
CA SER A 208 11.13 21.06 -13.14
C SER A 208 10.75 22.34 -13.91
N THR A 209 10.00 22.23 -15.00
CA THR A 209 9.48 23.38 -15.72
C THR A 209 8.23 23.89 -15.00
N GLY A 210 8.49 24.73 -13.99
CA GLY A 210 7.43 25.51 -13.36
C GLY A 210 6.75 26.38 -14.43
N ASN A 211 5.48 26.10 -14.63
CA ASN A 211 4.60 27.11 -15.16
C ASN A 211 4.13 27.93 -13.96
N ASP A 212 4.84 29.04 -13.72
CA ASP A 212 4.25 30.20 -13.06
C ASP A 212 3.17 30.75 -14.02
N GLU A 213 1.90 30.51 -13.72
CA GLU A 213 0.78 31.33 -14.11
C GLU A 213 -0.02 31.74 -12.86
#